data_75f859d768a30117990ab39c086609ef
#
_entry.id   75f859d768a30117990ab39c086609ef
#
_cell.length_a   1.000
_cell.length_b   1.000
_cell.length_c   1.000
_cell.angle_alpha   90.00
_cell.angle_beta   90.00
_cell.angle_gamma   90.00
#
_symmetry.space_group_name_H-M   'P 1'
#
loop_
_entity.id
_entity.type
_entity.pdbx_description
1 polymer ?
#
loop_
_entity_poly.entity_id
_entity_poly.type
_entity_poly.pdbx_seq_one_letter_code
_entity_poly.pdbx_strand_id
1 'polypeptide(L)'
;MAEWLPTTKKECERLGWDELDVILFSGDAYVDHPSFGTAVIGRVLEAQGYRVAIVPQPNWQDDLRDFRKLGRPRLFFGVTAGCMDSMVNRYTAARRLRSEDAYTPDGRHSGRPEYASVVYTKALKKLFPDVPVVLGGIEASMRRLTHYDYWQDKLLPSILEMSGADYLIYGMGEKPVVELALAIDEGRCADILTQPQIGFLCREVPGGIQDTDKLLASHEQCLGDKVQQVLNFKVIEEESNKIVAQRIVQPIDNRYVVINPPYRPMTTQELDAVYDLPYNRQPHPRYKGKRIPAYEMIRHSVTIHRGCFGGCSFCTISAHQGKQIVSRSKASILKEVRAITAMDDFHGQVSDLGGPSANMYGLGGRDRSLCEKCRRPTCLHPKVCPNLNTDLSALTDLYQAASHVQGVKKIAIGSGIRYDILQYRDPDTKADRSHLEYARELIVNHVSGRLKVAPEHTQTPVLDLMRKPGFEQFEQFKKTFDKVNREAGLRQQLIPYFISSHPGCTPQDMALLAVITKKLNFHLSIEPQALKKGFVVLCLFLYFCALLY
;
A
#
# COMPACT_ATOMS: atom_id res chain seq x y z
N MET A 1 7.40 23.66 -14.45
CA MET A 1 7.64 22.48 -13.60
C MET A 1 7.91 22.98 -12.19
N ALA A 2 7.41 22.28 -11.18
CA ALA A 2 7.75 22.59 -9.80
C ALA A 2 9.25 22.37 -9.55
N GLU A 3 9.79 23.05 -8.54
CA GLU A 3 11.16 22.82 -8.14
C GLU A 3 11.30 21.46 -7.44
N TRP A 4 12.40 20.75 -7.68
CA TRP A 4 12.64 19.44 -7.08
C TRP A 4 12.97 19.57 -5.60
N LEU A 5 12.47 18.68 -4.76
CA LEU A 5 13.02 18.55 -3.41
C LEU A 5 14.50 18.17 -3.51
N PRO A 6 15.40 18.88 -2.81
CA PRO A 6 16.84 18.71 -2.96
C PRO A 6 17.31 17.33 -2.44
N THR A 7 18.35 16.81 -3.07
CA THR A 7 19.02 15.55 -2.71
C THR A 7 20.49 15.74 -2.37
N THR A 8 21.01 16.96 -2.57
CA THR A 8 22.40 17.34 -2.35
C THR A 8 22.49 18.70 -1.67
N LYS A 9 23.61 18.96 -0.97
CA LYS A 9 23.88 20.26 -0.32
C LYS A 9 23.87 21.40 -1.35
N LYS A 10 24.44 21.18 -2.54
CA LYS A 10 24.45 22.17 -3.62
C LYS A 10 23.04 22.56 -4.10
N GLU A 11 22.10 21.60 -4.09
CA GLU A 11 20.69 21.89 -4.43
C GLU A 11 20.02 22.69 -3.31
N CYS A 12 20.33 22.42 -2.03
CA CYS A 12 19.83 23.23 -0.90
C CYS A 12 20.38 24.68 -0.97
N GLU A 13 21.68 24.84 -1.22
CA GLU A 13 22.33 26.15 -1.37
C GLU A 13 21.69 26.97 -2.51
N ARG A 14 21.34 26.32 -3.63
CA ARG A 14 20.65 26.97 -4.74
C ARG A 14 19.24 27.46 -4.38
N LEU A 15 18.57 26.78 -3.42
CA LEU A 15 17.29 27.21 -2.86
C LEU A 15 17.43 28.28 -1.76
N GLY A 16 18.67 28.65 -1.40
CA GLY A 16 18.94 29.57 -0.29
C GLY A 16 18.71 28.95 1.08
N TRP A 17 18.79 27.61 1.19
CA TRP A 17 18.55 26.90 2.43
C TRP A 17 19.87 26.55 3.13
N ASP A 18 20.17 27.24 4.20
CA ASP A 18 21.32 26.97 5.06
C ASP A 18 21.05 25.84 6.06
N GLU A 19 19.78 25.61 6.39
CA GLU A 19 19.30 24.60 7.31
C GLU A 19 18.08 23.88 6.73
N LEU A 20 17.96 22.60 7.04
CA LEU A 20 16.82 21.77 6.67
C LEU A 20 15.95 21.47 7.89
N ASP A 21 14.64 21.46 7.72
CA ASP A 21 13.71 21.12 8.79
C ASP A 21 13.53 19.61 8.90
N VAL A 22 13.41 18.92 7.76
CA VAL A 22 13.23 17.46 7.68
C VAL A 22 14.11 16.87 6.58
N ILE A 23 14.75 15.74 6.87
CA ILE A 23 15.47 14.95 5.87
C ILE A 23 14.86 13.56 5.79
N LEU A 24 14.37 13.18 4.59
CA LEU A 24 13.73 11.90 4.34
C LEU A 24 14.71 10.89 3.73
N PHE A 25 14.90 9.75 4.38
CA PHE A 25 15.69 8.63 3.89
C PHE A 25 14.78 7.55 3.29
N SER A 26 15.05 7.14 2.06
CA SER A 26 14.22 6.18 1.34
C SER A 26 15.05 5.04 0.76
N GLY A 27 14.53 3.82 0.82
CA GLY A 27 15.07 2.67 0.10
C GLY A 27 14.82 2.72 -1.41
N ASP A 28 13.90 3.57 -1.89
CA ASP A 28 13.61 3.76 -3.32
C ASP A 28 14.43 4.88 -3.93
N ALA A 29 14.63 4.82 -5.25
CA ALA A 29 15.03 5.98 -6.03
C ALA A 29 13.98 7.10 -5.91
N TYR A 30 14.43 8.36 -5.92
CA TYR A 30 13.50 9.49 -5.85
C TYR A 30 12.79 9.71 -7.18
N VAL A 31 11.51 9.44 -7.18
CA VAL A 31 10.56 9.77 -8.24
C VAL A 31 9.53 10.71 -7.63
N ASP A 32 9.42 11.91 -8.19
CA ASP A 32 8.47 12.94 -7.71
C ASP A 32 7.08 12.68 -8.30
N HIS A 33 6.39 11.68 -7.75
CA HIS A 33 5.12 11.19 -8.27
C HIS A 33 4.18 10.83 -7.11
N PRO A 34 2.86 11.09 -7.21
CA PRO A 34 1.90 10.82 -6.13
C PRO A 34 1.71 9.34 -5.78
N SER A 35 2.31 8.42 -6.53
CA SER A 35 2.38 7.00 -6.20
C SER A 35 3.63 6.61 -5.39
N PHE A 36 4.55 7.54 -5.11
CA PHE A 36 5.75 7.29 -4.32
C PHE A 36 5.64 7.98 -2.95
N GLY A 37 5.55 7.18 -1.88
CA GLY A 37 5.29 7.68 -0.53
C GLY A 37 6.28 8.76 -0.07
N THR A 38 7.56 8.63 -0.39
CA THR A 38 8.59 9.64 -0.01
C THR A 38 8.33 10.98 -0.69
N ALA A 39 7.91 10.99 -1.97
CA ALA A 39 7.54 12.21 -2.67
C ALA A 39 6.29 12.84 -2.04
N VAL A 40 5.28 12.02 -1.74
CA VAL A 40 4.03 12.49 -1.10
C VAL A 40 4.34 13.15 0.24
N ILE A 41 5.05 12.48 1.13
CA ILE A 41 5.40 13.02 2.45
C ILE A 41 6.26 14.29 2.33
N GLY A 42 7.24 14.30 1.41
CA GLY A 42 8.07 15.48 1.17
C GLY A 42 7.26 16.66 0.68
N ARG A 43 6.38 16.47 -0.31
CA ARG A 43 5.52 17.54 -0.85
C ARG A 43 4.48 18.03 0.16
N VAL A 44 3.93 17.13 0.98
CA VAL A 44 2.99 17.51 2.06
C VAL A 44 3.66 18.40 3.09
N LEU A 45 4.88 18.08 3.53
CA LEU A 45 5.65 18.90 4.46
C LEU A 45 6.10 20.22 3.82
N GLU A 46 6.57 20.20 2.57
CA GLU A 46 6.92 21.41 1.82
C GLU A 46 5.74 22.38 1.71
N ALA A 47 4.53 21.86 1.47
CA ALA A 47 3.31 22.66 1.40
C ALA A 47 2.95 23.34 2.72
N GLN A 48 3.49 22.88 3.85
CA GLN A 48 3.39 23.54 5.16
C GLN A 48 4.53 24.55 5.41
N GLY A 49 5.40 24.77 4.45
CA GLY A 49 6.52 25.70 4.55
C GLY A 49 7.81 25.12 5.12
N TYR A 50 7.86 23.80 5.37
CA TYR A 50 9.09 23.15 5.83
C TYR A 50 10.11 22.94 4.71
N ARG A 51 11.40 23.13 5.02
CA ARG A 51 12.53 22.86 4.12
C ARG A 51 12.85 21.37 4.18
N VAL A 52 12.47 20.64 3.15
CA VAL A 52 12.56 19.18 3.10
C VAL A 52 13.55 18.73 2.06
N ALA A 53 14.45 17.82 2.42
CA ALA A 53 15.35 17.15 1.50
C ALA A 53 15.15 15.64 1.49
N ILE A 54 15.51 14.96 0.39
CA ILE A 54 15.42 13.51 0.25
C ILE A 54 16.81 12.92 0.04
N VAL A 55 17.14 11.87 0.80
CA VAL A 55 18.30 11.00 0.58
C VAL A 55 17.81 9.65 0.08
N PRO A 56 17.72 9.46 -1.26
CA PRO A 56 17.27 8.21 -1.84
C PRO A 56 18.42 7.20 -1.87
N GLN A 57 18.14 5.98 -1.47
CA GLN A 57 19.04 4.82 -1.52
C GLN A 57 20.45 5.13 -0.97
N PRO A 58 20.58 5.57 0.31
CA PRO A 58 21.87 5.89 0.89
C PRO A 58 22.77 4.65 0.94
N ASN A 59 24.06 4.83 0.68
CA ASN A 59 25.02 3.75 0.87
C ASN A 59 25.28 3.53 2.38
N TRP A 60 24.97 2.32 2.85
CA TRP A 60 25.10 1.92 4.25
C TRP A 60 26.37 1.09 4.51
N GLN A 61 27.12 0.75 3.46
CA GLN A 61 28.28 -0.16 3.51
C GLN A 61 29.64 0.57 3.56
N ASP A 62 29.62 1.90 3.40
CA ASP A 62 30.83 2.71 3.45
C ASP A 62 30.96 3.47 4.79
N ASP A 63 31.65 4.60 4.78
CA ASP A 63 31.83 5.50 5.92
C ASP A 63 30.57 6.29 6.32
N LEU A 64 29.40 5.93 5.82
CA LEU A 64 28.10 6.59 6.04
C LEU A 64 28.05 8.04 5.53
N ARG A 65 28.79 8.38 4.48
CA ARG A 65 28.83 9.74 3.93
C ARG A 65 27.45 10.21 3.45
N ASP A 66 26.65 9.32 2.88
CA ASP A 66 25.31 9.68 2.43
C ASP A 66 24.37 10.08 3.58
N PHE A 67 24.60 9.52 4.78
CA PHE A 67 23.84 9.87 5.97
C PHE A 67 24.29 11.20 6.59
N ARG A 68 25.51 11.67 6.29
CA ARG A 68 26.08 12.93 6.80
C ARG A 68 26.01 14.09 5.82
N LYS A 69 25.83 13.84 4.51
CA LYS A 69 26.03 14.84 3.46
C LYS A 69 25.12 16.07 3.54
N LEU A 70 23.92 15.93 4.11
CA LEU A 70 22.96 17.03 4.30
C LEU A 70 22.99 17.62 5.71
N GLY A 71 23.80 17.08 6.61
CA GLY A 71 23.90 17.55 7.98
C GLY A 71 22.74 17.09 8.87
N ARG A 72 22.49 17.87 9.91
CA ARG A 72 21.46 17.68 10.92
C ARG A 72 20.20 18.46 10.54
N PRO A 73 19.00 17.85 10.52
CA PRO A 73 17.75 18.60 10.38
C PRO A 73 17.38 19.28 11.70
N ARG A 74 16.59 20.32 11.62
CA ARG A 74 16.07 21.05 12.78
C ARG A 74 15.03 20.22 13.56
N LEU A 75 14.18 19.46 12.86
CA LEU A 75 13.07 18.72 13.47
C LEU A 75 13.36 17.23 13.60
N PHE A 76 13.44 16.50 12.49
CA PHE A 76 13.63 15.05 12.54
C PHE A 76 14.16 14.46 11.22
N PHE A 77 14.63 13.22 11.31
CA PHE A 77 14.86 12.35 10.17
C PHE A 77 13.64 11.47 9.94
N GLY A 78 13.06 11.46 8.73
CA GLY A 78 12.05 10.49 8.32
C GLY A 78 12.71 9.31 7.60
N VAL A 79 12.33 8.08 7.93
CA VAL A 79 12.93 6.86 7.36
C VAL A 79 11.86 5.92 6.84
N THR A 80 12.04 5.44 5.61
CA THR A 80 11.18 4.41 4.99
C THR A 80 11.99 3.42 4.17
N ALA A 81 11.54 2.17 4.11
CA ALA A 81 12.08 1.18 3.17
C ALA A 81 11.71 1.47 1.70
N GLY A 82 10.75 2.36 1.46
CA GLY A 82 10.19 2.68 0.15
C GLY A 82 8.76 2.19 -0.02
N CYS A 83 8.31 2.07 -1.26
CA CYS A 83 6.95 1.64 -1.61
C CYS A 83 6.67 0.17 -1.26
N MET A 84 7.70 -0.63 -1.10
CA MET A 84 7.61 -2.03 -0.70
C MET A 84 8.43 -2.30 0.56
N ASP A 85 8.02 -3.35 1.29
CA ASP A 85 8.85 -3.96 2.33
C ASP A 85 10.18 -4.42 1.73
N SER A 86 11.30 -4.12 2.41
CA SER A 86 12.65 -4.40 1.89
C SER A 86 12.91 -5.87 1.67
N MET A 87 12.39 -6.75 2.54
CA MET A 87 12.56 -8.20 2.42
C MET A 87 11.72 -8.76 1.27
N VAL A 88 10.47 -8.30 1.12
CA VAL A 88 9.60 -8.66 -0.02
C VAL A 88 10.19 -8.18 -1.35
N ASN A 89 10.80 -7.00 -1.35
CA ASN A 89 11.44 -6.47 -2.55
C ASN A 89 12.72 -7.22 -2.92
N ARG A 90 13.47 -7.70 -1.93
CA ARG A 90 14.76 -8.37 -2.12
C ARG A 90 14.63 -9.86 -2.43
N TYR A 91 13.67 -10.55 -1.84
CA TYR A 91 13.52 -12.00 -1.92
C TYR A 91 12.22 -12.42 -2.60
N THR A 92 12.29 -13.60 -3.25
CA THR A 92 11.10 -14.34 -3.68
C THR A 92 10.47 -15.09 -2.49
N ALA A 93 9.25 -15.61 -2.67
CA ALA A 93 8.62 -16.49 -1.68
C ALA A 93 9.43 -17.74 -1.35
N ALA A 94 10.22 -18.24 -2.29
CA ALA A 94 11.13 -19.37 -2.06
C ALA A 94 12.48 -18.92 -1.44
N ARG A 95 12.51 -17.75 -0.78
CA ARG A 95 13.69 -17.15 -0.13
C ARG A 95 14.92 -17.00 -1.06
N ARG A 96 14.70 -16.90 -2.38
CA ARG A 96 15.76 -16.66 -3.36
C ARG A 96 15.88 -15.18 -3.64
N LEU A 97 17.10 -14.67 -3.76
CA LEU A 97 17.34 -13.30 -4.19
C LEU A 97 16.66 -13.03 -5.53
N ARG A 98 16.01 -11.88 -5.64
CA ARG A 98 15.50 -11.39 -6.93
C ARG A 98 16.65 -10.89 -7.78
N SER A 99 16.55 -11.06 -9.08
CA SER A 99 17.54 -10.54 -10.03
C SER A 99 17.43 -9.02 -10.22
N GLU A 100 16.27 -8.44 -9.94
CA GLU A 100 15.97 -7.04 -10.18
C GLU A 100 15.21 -6.41 -9.02
N ASP A 101 15.47 -5.12 -8.78
CA ASP A 101 14.69 -4.23 -7.92
C ASP A 101 14.05 -3.15 -8.79
N ALA A 102 12.72 -3.19 -8.94
CA ALA A 102 11.99 -2.28 -9.80
C ALA A 102 12.07 -0.80 -9.35
N TYR A 103 12.41 -0.54 -8.10
CA TYR A 103 12.51 0.80 -7.52
C TYR A 103 13.93 1.38 -7.53
N THR A 104 14.85 0.67 -8.15
CA THR A 104 16.26 1.07 -8.25
C THR A 104 16.61 1.45 -9.69
N PRO A 105 17.51 2.42 -9.92
CA PRO A 105 17.95 2.76 -11.26
C PRO A 105 18.53 1.54 -11.99
N ASP A 106 18.10 1.34 -13.22
CA ASP A 106 18.43 0.20 -14.10
C ASP A 106 18.01 -1.17 -13.52
N GLY A 107 17.08 -1.18 -12.56
CA GLY A 107 16.62 -2.40 -11.92
C GLY A 107 17.68 -3.10 -11.05
N ARG A 108 18.74 -2.42 -10.65
CA ARG A 108 19.86 -3.03 -9.91
C ARG A 108 19.42 -3.57 -8.57
N HIS A 109 19.69 -4.85 -8.36
CA HIS A 109 19.26 -5.56 -7.18
C HIS A 109 20.10 -5.14 -5.99
N SER A 110 20.53 -4.69 -5.26
CA SER A 110 21.40 -4.32 -4.13
C SER A 110 21.39 -2.85 -3.74
N GLY A 111 20.42 -2.09 -4.24
CA GLY A 111 20.30 -0.67 -3.94
C GLY A 111 19.80 -0.36 -2.53
N ARG A 112 19.30 -1.38 -1.80
CA ARG A 112 18.82 -1.24 -0.42
C ARG A 112 19.26 -2.43 0.45
N PRO A 113 19.46 -2.25 1.79
CA PRO A 113 19.74 -3.34 2.71
C PRO A 113 18.51 -4.20 3.00
N GLU A 114 18.73 -5.33 3.62
CA GLU A 114 17.70 -6.05 4.36
C GLU A 114 17.23 -5.20 5.54
N TYR A 115 15.92 -5.23 5.84
CA TYR A 115 15.32 -4.42 6.91
C TYR A 115 15.78 -2.96 6.81
N ALA A 116 15.61 -2.35 5.64
CA ALA A 116 16.17 -1.04 5.31
C ALA A 116 15.81 0.03 6.36
N SER A 117 14.58 0.03 6.86
CA SER A 117 14.17 0.98 7.91
C SER A 117 15.00 0.81 9.18
N VAL A 118 15.36 -0.42 9.57
CA VAL A 118 16.20 -0.69 10.75
C VAL A 118 17.64 -0.24 10.51
N VAL A 119 18.22 -0.61 9.36
CA VAL A 119 19.62 -0.28 9.02
C VAL A 119 19.83 1.22 8.94
N TYR A 120 18.93 1.93 8.24
CA TYR A 120 19.04 3.39 8.10
C TYR A 120 18.87 4.11 9.44
N THR A 121 17.91 3.70 10.24
CA THR A 121 17.68 4.28 11.56
C THR A 121 18.90 4.10 12.47
N LYS A 122 19.46 2.89 12.54
CA LYS A 122 20.68 2.64 13.35
C LYS A 122 21.87 3.50 12.89
N ALA A 123 22.04 3.70 11.58
CA ALA A 123 23.08 4.58 11.05
C ALA A 123 22.86 6.03 11.49
N LEU A 124 21.62 6.53 11.41
CA LEU A 124 21.26 7.88 11.83
C LEU A 124 21.41 8.07 13.34
N LYS A 125 20.92 7.16 14.17
CA LYS A 125 21.05 7.23 15.64
C LYS A 125 22.51 7.16 16.09
N LYS A 126 23.37 6.44 15.36
CA LYS A 126 24.82 6.44 15.61
C LYS A 126 25.47 7.79 15.31
N LEU A 127 25.04 8.47 14.24
CA LEU A 127 25.64 9.76 13.79
C LEU A 127 25.02 10.97 14.51
N PHE A 128 23.74 10.91 14.81
CA PHE A 128 22.94 12.00 15.38
C PHE A 128 22.03 11.47 16.48
N PRO A 129 22.58 11.06 17.65
CA PRO A 129 21.85 10.36 18.71
C PRO A 129 20.70 11.19 19.31
N ASP A 130 20.79 12.50 19.26
CA ASP A 130 19.88 13.47 19.84
C ASP A 130 18.79 13.98 18.86
N VAL A 131 18.89 13.61 17.58
CA VAL A 131 17.86 13.97 16.58
C VAL A 131 16.78 12.89 16.53
N PRO A 132 15.50 13.26 16.61
CA PRO A 132 14.41 12.29 16.45
C PRO A 132 14.44 11.58 15.10
N VAL A 133 14.18 10.27 15.11
CA VAL A 133 13.99 9.46 13.91
C VAL A 133 12.56 8.94 13.89
N VAL A 134 11.85 9.23 12.79
CA VAL A 134 10.46 8.86 12.56
C VAL A 134 10.38 7.82 11.46
N LEU A 135 9.90 6.63 11.79
CA LEU A 135 9.64 5.56 10.82
C LEU A 135 8.31 5.75 10.11
N GLY A 136 8.26 5.42 8.82
CA GLY A 136 7.01 5.41 8.05
C GLY A 136 7.02 4.37 6.92
N GLY A 137 5.88 4.27 6.23
CA GLY A 137 5.69 3.36 5.12
C GLY A 137 5.27 1.95 5.52
N ILE A 138 5.19 1.06 4.53
CA ILE A 138 4.60 -0.28 4.71
C ILE A 138 5.42 -1.17 5.64
N GLU A 139 6.75 -1.14 5.55
CA GLU A 139 7.65 -1.93 6.40
C GLU A 139 7.46 -1.59 7.88
N ALA A 140 7.42 -0.31 8.21
CA ALA A 140 7.16 0.16 9.56
C ALA A 140 5.75 -0.21 10.04
N SER A 141 4.73 -0.01 9.20
CA SER A 141 3.34 -0.31 9.53
C SER A 141 3.13 -1.79 9.88
N MET A 142 3.74 -2.69 9.10
CA MET A 142 3.57 -4.14 9.29
C MET A 142 4.37 -4.70 10.47
N ARG A 143 5.45 -4.02 10.88
CA ARG A 143 6.35 -4.44 11.96
C ARG A 143 6.21 -3.60 13.24
N ARG A 144 5.11 -2.85 13.39
CA ARG A 144 4.91 -1.93 14.52
C ARG A 144 4.77 -2.60 15.89
N LEU A 145 4.40 -3.88 15.91
CA LEU A 145 4.24 -4.73 17.08
C LEU A 145 5.03 -6.03 16.92
N THR A 146 4.97 -6.94 17.88
CA THR A 146 5.51 -8.30 17.71
C THR A 146 4.91 -8.95 16.47
N HIS A 147 5.77 -9.48 15.62
CA HIS A 147 5.39 -10.03 14.32
C HIS A 147 6.21 -11.26 13.96
N TYR A 148 5.63 -12.14 13.13
CA TYR A 148 6.36 -13.25 12.56
C TYR A 148 7.16 -12.79 11.34
N ASP A 149 8.47 -13.07 11.36
CA ASP A 149 9.35 -12.85 10.21
C ASP A 149 9.55 -14.16 9.44
N TYR A 150 9.01 -14.19 8.23
CA TYR A 150 9.06 -15.36 7.36
C TYR A 150 10.49 -15.75 6.95
N TRP A 151 11.37 -14.78 6.75
CA TRP A 151 12.73 -15.04 6.28
C TRP A 151 13.61 -15.63 7.35
N GLN A 152 13.45 -15.17 8.60
CA GLN A 152 14.16 -15.69 9.76
C GLN A 152 13.42 -16.84 10.46
N ASP A 153 12.18 -17.13 10.06
CA ASP A 153 11.29 -18.16 10.63
C ASP A 153 11.13 -18.04 12.15
N LYS A 154 10.92 -16.82 12.63
CA LYS A 154 10.75 -16.54 14.07
C LYS A 154 9.90 -15.31 14.32
N LEU A 155 9.42 -15.16 15.56
CA LEU A 155 8.84 -13.93 16.04
C LEU A 155 9.94 -12.90 16.30
N LEU A 156 9.72 -11.67 15.82
CA LEU A 156 10.57 -10.51 16.07
C LEU A 156 9.79 -9.47 16.88
N PRO A 157 10.47 -8.66 17.71
CA PRO A 157 9.85 -7.56 18.42
C PRO A 157 9.43 -6.43 17.49
N SER A 158 8.78 -5.41 18.03
CA SER A 158 8.46 -4.18 17.29
C SER A 158 9.68 -3.61 16.58
N ILE A 159 9.48 -3.06 15.39
CA ILE A 159 10.53 -2.35 14.65
C ILE A 159 11.09 -1.14 15.41
N LEU A 160 10.31 -0.54 16.32
CA LEU A 160 10.79 0.50 17.22
C LEU A 160 11.92 0.00 18.12
N GLU A 161 11.74 -1.21 18.69
CA GLU A 161 12.78 -1.88 19.50
C GLU A 161 13.98 -2.27 18.64
N MET A 162 13.73 -2.84 17.48
CA MET A 162 14.79 -3.32 16.58
C MET A 162 15.68 -2.18 16.04
N SER A 163 15.10 -1.02 15.80
CA SER A 163 15.76 0.10 15.14
C SER A 163 16.30 1.17 16.09
N GLY A 164 15.64 1.36 17.24
CA GLY A 164 15.88 2.48 18.14
C GLY A 164 15.28 3.80 17.64
N ALA A 165 14.27 3.75 16.76
CA ALA A 165 13.53 4.94 16.33
C ALA A 165 12.70 5.51 17.47
N ASP A 166 12.51 6.84 17.46
CA ASP A 166 11.73 7.53 18.50
C ASP A 166 10.23 7.41 18.26
N TYR A 167 9.81 7.53 17.00
CA TYR A 167 8.41 7.48 16.61
C TYR A 167 8.21 6.64 15.36
N LEU A 168 6.97 6.15 15.22
CA LEU A 168 6.51 5.40 14.05
C LEU A 168 5.16 5.94 13.61
N ILE A 169 5.03 6.30 12.34
CA ILE A 169 3.77 6.63 11.69
C ILE A 169 3.33 5.41 10.86
N TYR A 170 2.18 4.81 11.20
CA TYR A 170 1.65 3.69 10.44
C TYR A 170 0.52 4.13 9.49
N GLY A 171 0.26 3.34 8.46
CA GLY A 171 -0.79 3.66 7.48
C GLY A 171 -0.45 4.86 6.58
N MET A 172 -1.47 5.63 6.21
CA MET A 172 -1.30 6.82 5.37
C MET A 172 -0.79 7.99 6.21
N GLY A 173 0.43 8.44 5.92
CA GLY A 173 1.22 9.30 6.79
C GLY A 173 1.03 10.80 6.63
N GLU A 174 0.21 11.27 5.69
CA GLU A 174 0.15 12.68 5.30
C GLU A 174 -0.26 13.60 6.47
N LYS A 175 -1.34 13.27 7.15
CA LYS A 175 -1.83 14.05 8.29
C LYS A 175 -0.93 13.92 9.53
N PRO A 176 -0.62 12.70 10.00
CA PRO A 176 0.18 12.56 11.21
C PRO A 176 1.59 13.13 11.09
N VAL A 177 2.23 13.13 9.91
CA VAL A 177 3.57 13.70 9.77
C VAL A 177 3.59 15.22 9.88
N VAL A 178 2.55 15.89 9.39
CA VAL A 178 2.41 17.36 9.52
C VAL A 178 2.19 17.75 10.98
N GLU A 179 1.27 17.07 11.66
CA GLU A 179 1.01 17.35 13.08
C GLU A 179 2.21 17.04 13.97
N LEU A 180 2.95 15.97 13.66
CA LEU A 180 4.20 15.64 14.36
C LEU A 180 5.26 16.73 14.12
N ALA A 181 5.45 17.17 12.88
CA ALA A 181 6.39 18.24 12.54
C ALA A 181 6.05 19.52 13.30
N LEU A 182 4.77 19.91 13.32
CA LEU A 182 4.28 21.08 14.03
C LEU A 182 4.49 20.95 15.55
N ALA A 183 4.19 19.80 16.13
CA ALA A 183 4.38 19.57 17.56
C ALA A 183 5.85 19.67 18.00
N ILE A 184 6.79 19.16 17.19
CA ILE A 184 8.23 19.30 17.44
C ILE A 184 8.65 20.77 17.27
N ASP A 185 8.19 21.43 16.22
CA ASP A 185 8.54 22.83 15.90
C ASP A 185 8.11 23.80 17.00
N GLU A 186 6.94 23.57 17.59
CA GLU A 186 6.39 24.38 18.68
C GLU A 186 6.86 23.92 20.08
N GLY A 187 7.74 22.92 20.17
CA GLY A 187 8.23 22.38 21.45
C GLY A 187 7.18 21.58 22.25
N ARG A 188 6.06 21.19 21.63
CA ARG A 188 4.96 20.43 22.25
C ARG A 188 5.16 18.91 22.15
N CYS A 189 6.39 18.43 22.44
CA CYS A 189 6.74 17.01 22.26
C CYS A 189 5.88 16.05 23.10
N ALA A 190 5.31 16.52 24.23
CA ALA A 190 4.39 15.70 25.04
C ALA A 190 3.10 15.36 24.30
N ASP A 191 2.62 16.22 23.40
CA ASP A 191 1.38 16.02 22.64
C ASP A 191 1.55 14.86 21.63
N ILE A 192 2.77 14.61 21.16
CA ILE A 192 3.08 13.52 20.22
C ILE A 192 2.68 12.16 20.81
N LEU A 193 2.84 11.98 22.12
CA LEU A 193 2.55 10.72 22.81
C LEU A 193 1.05 10.37 22.83
N THR A 194 0.19 11.35 22.58
CA THR A 194 -1.26 11.18 22.47
C THR A 194 -1.79 11.38 21.06
N GLN A 195 -0.92 11.82 20.15
CA GLN A 195 -1.30 12.08 18.75
C GLN A 195 -1.77 10.78 18.09
N PRO A 196 -2.91 10.78 17.38
CA PRO A 196 -3.37 9.62 16.62
C PRO A 196 -2.35 9.13 15.60
N GLN A 197 -2.37 7.82 15.32
CA GLN A 197 -1.58 7.15 14.29
C GLN A 197 -0.06 7.17 14.55
N ILE A 198 0.36 7.53 15.77
CA ILE A 198 1.75 7.46 16.22
C ILE A 198 1.94 6.18 17.05
N GLY A 199 3.07 5.50 16.81
CA GLY A 199 3.61 4.46 17.66
C GLY A 199 4.92 4.90 18.29
N PHE A 200 5.17 4.49 19.53
CA PHE A 200 6.41 4.80 20.26
C PHE A 200 6.70 3.71 21.33
N LEU A 201 7.92 3.74 21.84
CA LEU A 201 8.38 2.87 22.92
C LEU A 201 8.58 3.70 24.19
N CYS A 202 8.04 3.25 25.34
CA CYS A 202 8.15 3.97 26.61
C CYS A 202 8.32 3.00 27.79
N ARG A 203 8.84 3.52 28.92
CA ARG A 203 8.91 2.77 30.19
C ARG A 203 7.58 2.82 30.95
N GLU A 204 6.90 3.95 30.86
CA GLU A 204 5.60 4.17 31.48
C GLU A 204 4.62 4.65 30.40
N VAL A 205 3.45 4.02 30.35
CA VAL A 205 2.41 4.37 29.37
C VAL A 205 1.84 5.75 29.73
N PRO A 206 1.87 6.73 28.81
CA PRO A 206 1.32 8.06 29.07
C PRO A 206 -0.15 7.98 29.53
N GLY A 207 -0.44 8.56 30.69
CA GLY A 207 -1.76 8.52 31.34
C GLY A 207 -2.12 7.16 31.93
N GLY A 208 -1.18 6.22 32.00
CA GLY A 208 -1.43 4.83 32.43
C GLY A 208 -2.17 3.99 31.40
N ILE A 209 -2.30 2.69 31.69
CA ILE A 209 -3.13 1.76 30.88
C ILE A 209 -4.58 1.96 31.30
N GLN A 210 -5.45 2.28 30.34
CA GLN A 210 -6.86 2.54 30.56
C GLN A 210 -7.71 1.30 30.27
N ASP A 211 -8.90 1.20 30.84
CA ASP A 211 -9.85 0.08 30.59
C ASP A 211 -10.26 -0.01 29.11
N THR A 212 -10.17 1.10 28.37
CA THR A 212 -10.44 1.15 26.94
C THR A 212 -9.31 0.63 26.09
N ASP A 213 -8.08 0.55 26.60
CA ASP A 213 -6.91 0.11 25.85
C ASP A 213 -7.00 -1.38 25.49
N LYS A 214 -6.35 -1.77 24.42
CA LYS A 214 -6.12 -3.16 24.02
C LYS A 214 -4.75 -3.59 24.51
N LEU A 215 -4.71 -4.15 25.73
CA LEU A 215 -3.49 -4.75 26.27
C LEU A 215 -3.27 -6.09 25.59
N LEU A 216 -2.15 -6.23 24.90
CA LEU A 216 -1.73 -7.47 24.24
C LEU A 216 -0.87 -8.31 25.17
N ALA A 217 -0.79 -9.61 24.90
CA ALA A 217 0.25 -10.46 25.49
C ALA A 217 1.63 -9.90 25.13
N SER A 218 2.58 -9.97 26.08
CA SER A 218 3.92 -9.45 25.89
C SER A 218 4.68 -10.15 24.76
N HIS A 219 5.78 -9.55 24.29
CA HIS A 219 6.66 -10.18 23.31
C HIS A 219 7.16 -11.55 23.82
N GLU A 220 7.58 -11.63 25.08
CA GLU A 220 8.11 -12.84 25.72
C GLU A 220 7.03 -13.93 25.85
N GLN A 221 5.79 -13.54 26.19
CA GLN A 221 4.66 -14.47 26.20
C GLN A 221 4.39 -15.04 24.80
N CYS A 222 4.47 -14.22 23.77
CA CYS A 222 4.31 -14.68 22.38
C CYS A 222 5.44 -15.62 21.94
N LEU A 223 6.68 -15.41 22.41
CA LEU A 223 7.80 -16.32 22.15
C LEU A 223 7.58 -17.70 22.83
N GLY A 224 7.00 -17.70 24.03
CA GLY A 224 6.73 -18.92 24.78
C GLY A 224 5.49 -19.68 24.31
N ASP A 225 4.49 -18.97 23.78
CA ASP A 225 3.21 -19.56 23.36
C ASP A 225 2.67 -18.89 22.09
N LYS A 226 2.68 -19.64 20.99
CA LYS A 226 2.17 -19.19 19.67
C LYS A 226 0.69 -18.80 19.71
N VAL A 227 -0.12 -19.34 20.61
CA VAL A 227 -1.53 -19.00 20.76
C VAL A 227 -1.68 -17.53 21.17
N GLN A 228 -0.80 -17.03 22.05
CA GLN A 228 -0.80 -15.62 22.44
C GLN A 228 -0.58 -14.70 21.24
N GLN A 229 0.33 -15.07 20.35
CA GLN A 229 0.55 -14.28 19.12
C GLN A 229 -0.68 -14.28 18.20
N VAL A 230 -1.38 -15.41 18.08
CA VAL A 230 -2.63 -15.49 17.28
C VAL A 230 -3.73 -14.60 17.88
N LEU A 231 -3.87 -14.61 19.22
CA LEU A 231 -4.84 -13.76 19.92
C LEU A 231 -4.49 -12.27 19.77
N ASN A 232 -3.22 -11.92 19.89
CA ASN A 232 -2.73 -10.56 19.62
C ASN A 232 -3.06 -10.13 18.19
N PHE A 233 -2.77 -10.98 17.21
CA PHE A 233 -3.05 -10.66 15.80
C PHE A 233 -4.54 -10.41 15.56
N LYS A 234 -5.42 -11.22 16.17
CA LYS A 234 -6.86 -11.00 16.07
C LYS A 234 -7.27 -9.61 16.58
N VAL A 235 -6.74 -9.20 17.73
CA VAL A 235 -7.00 -7.85 18.29
C VAL A 235 -6.48 -6.77 17.35
N ILE A 236 -5.24 -6.92 16.85
CA ILE A 236 -4.62 -5.96 15.93
C ILE A 236 -5.44 -5.83 14.64
N GLU A 237 -5.89 -6.95 14.06
CA GLU A 237 -6.72 -6.94 12.86
C GLU A 237 -8.08 -6.29 13.12
N GLU A 238 -8.75 -6.61 14.22
CA GLU A 238 -10.03 -6.01 14.59
C GLU A 238 -9.92 -4.49 14.75
N GLU A 239 -8.89 -4.00 15.49
CA GLU A 239 -8.69 -2.57 15.68
C GLU A 239 -8.30 -1.86 14.35
N SER A 240 -7.52 -2.50 13.48
CA SER A 240 -7.16 -1.94 12.17
C SER A 240 -8.36 -1.81 11.22
N ASN A 241 -9.48 -2.50 11.48
CA ASN A 241 -10.68 -2.45 10.65
C ASN A 241 -11.72 -1.41 11.09
N LYS A 242 -11.57 -0.86 12.29
CA LYS A 242 -12.49 0.16 12.84
C LYS A 242 -12.12 1.56 12.34
N ILE A 243 -13.13 2.41 12.18
CA ILE A 243 -12.92 3.87 12.01
C ILE A 243 -12.59 4.49 13.37
N VAL A 244 -13.30 4.06 14.41
CA VAL A 244 -13.05 4.47 15.81
C VAL A 244 -12.40 3.29 16.53
N ALA A 245 -11.08 3.23 16.46
CA ALA A 245 -10.26 2.20 17.09
C ALA A 245 -9.81 2.62 18.50
N GLN A 246 -9.23 1.67 19.23
CA GLN A 246 -8.69 1.87 20.57
C GLN A 246 -7.15 1.82 20.52
N ARG A 247 -6.51 2.44 21.52
CA ARG A 247 -5.07 2.38 21.72
C ARG A 247 -4.65 0.92 21.99
N ILE A 248 -3.56 0.49 21.35
CA ILE A 248 -2.97 -0.84 21.56
C ILE A 248 -1.70 -0.68 22.39
N VAL A 249 -1.54 -1.48 23.41
CA VAL A 249 -0.36 -1.50 24.29
C VAL A 249 0.19 -2.92 24.34
N GLN A 250 1.46 -3.10 23.99
CA GLN A 250 2.16 -4.37 24.08
C GLN A 250 3.37 -4.27 24.99
N PRO A 251 3.44 -5.02 26.09
CA PRO A 251 4.65 -5.10 26.93
C PRO A 251 5.81 -5.77 26.16
N ILE A 252 7.01 -5.28 26.40
CA ILE A 252 8.27 -5.86 25.93
C ILE A 252 9.37 -5.57 26.97
N ASP A 253 9.98 -6.61 27.54
CA ASP A 253 10.89 -6.49 28.67
C ASP A 253 10.27 -5.59 29.79
N ASN A 254 10.98 -4.51 30.15
CA ASN A 254 10.54 -3.51 31.13
C ASN A 254 9.95 -2.24 30.49
N ARG A 255 9.46 -2.32 29.24
CA ARG A 255 8.89 -1.22 28.45
C ARG A 255 7.59 -1.62 27.79
N TYR A 256 6.98 -0.66 27.11
CA TYR A 256 5.73 -0.83 26.38
C TYR A 256 5.86 -0.23 24.99
N VAL A 257 5.42 -0.99 23.98
CA VAL A 257 5.10 -0.44 22.66
C VAL A 257 3.68 0.07 22.72
N VAL A 258 3.49 1.35 22.49
CA VAL A 258 2.18 2.01 22.43
C VAL A 258 1.87 2.38 20.99
N ILE A 259 0.69 1.98 20.52
CA ILE A 259 0.17 2.33 19.20
C ILE A 259 -1.14 3.08 19.40
N ASN A 260 -1.12 4.37 19.17
CA ASN A 260 -2.31 5.21 19.24
C ASN A 260 -3.30 4.85 18.13
N PRO A 261 -4.62 5.06 18.31
CA PRO A 261 -5.62 4.78 17.29
C PRO A 261 -5.37 5.61 16.02
N PRO A 262 -5.83 5.15 14.84
CA PRO A 262 -5.66 5.89 13.60
C PRO A 262 -6.51 7.17 13.58
N TYR A 263 -6.12 8.13 12.73
CA TYR A 263 -7.03 9.19 12.34
C TYR A 263 -8.27 8.61 11.64
N ARG A 264 -9.36 9.36 11.68
CA ARG A 264 -10.49 9.07 10.78
C ARG A 264 -10.01 9.11 9.33
N PRO A 265 -10.59 8.28 8.43
CA PRO A 265 -10.27 8.34 7.01
C PRO A 265 -10.41 9.78 6.48
N MET A 266 -9.50 10.17 5.59
CA MET A 266 -9.54 11.47 4.94
C MET A 266 -10.88 11.70 4.25
N THR A 267 -11.28 12.94 4.14
CA THR A 267 -12.35 13.37 3.23
C THR A 267 -11.84 13.36 1.78
N THR A 268 -12.77 13.44 0.83
CA THR A 268 -12.43 13.62 -0.59
C THR A 268 -11.58 14.87 -0.81
N GLN A 269 -11.92 15.99 -0.13
CA GLN A 269 -11.20 17.25 -0.25
C GLN A 269 -9.75 17.14 0.28
N GLU A 270 -9.56 16.49 1.42
CA GLU A 270 -8.22 16.27 1.98
C GLU A 270 -7.37 15.38 1.04
N LEU A 271 -7.97 14.35 0.46
CA LEU A 271 -7.28 13.49 -0.50
C LEU A 271 -6.97 14.24 -1.80
N ASP A 272 -7.91 15.01 -2.34
CA ASP A 272 -7.69 15.85 -3.51
C ASP A 272 -6.53 16.82 -3.30
N ALA A 273 -6.47 17.47 -2.13
CA ALA A 273 -5.38 18.39 -1.79
C ALA A 273 -4.00 17.71 -1.84
N VAL A 274 -3.89 16.45 -1.41
CA VAL A 274 -2.63 15.68 -1.51
C VAL A 274 -2.24 15.42 -2.97
N TYR A 275 -3.20 15.06 -3.83
CA TYR A 275 -2.92 14.78 -5.24
C TYR A 275 -2.75 16.05 -6.10
N ASP A 276 -3.23 17.18 -5.63
CA ASP A 276 -3.10 18.48 -6.29
C ASP A 276 -1.77 19.19 -6.00
N LEU A 277 -0.93 18.63 -5.11
CA LEU A 277 0.42 19.13 -4.84
C LEU A 277 1.28 19.12 -6.13
N PRO A 278 2.30 19.98 -6.20
CA PRO A 278 3.03 20.24 -7.44
C PRO A 278 4.06 19.14 -7.77
N TYR A 279 3.61 17.93 -8.05
CA TYR A 279 4.48 16.84 -8.48
C TYR A 279 5.00 17.06 -9.91
N ASN A 280 6.30 16.83 -10.13
CA ASN A 280 6.89 16.81 -11.48
C ASN A 280 6.48 15.58 -12.29
N ARG A 281 6.00 14.51 -11.67
CA ARG A 281 5.66 13.21 -12.25
C ARG A 281 6.80 12.56 -13.01
N GLN A 282 8.03 12.78 -12.57
CA GLN A 282 9.25 12.27 -13.22
C GLN A 282 10.29 11.80 -12.17
N PRO A 283 11.26 10.96 -12.56
CA PRO A 283 12.44 10.71 -11.74
C PRO A 283 13.28 11.98 -11.58
N HIS A 284 13.90 12.13 -10.41
CA HIS A 284 14.81 13.26 -10.15
C HIS A 284 15.92 13.34 -11.20
N PRO A 285 16.38 14.54 -11.65
CA PRO A 285 17.40 14.72 -12.69
C PRO A 285 18.72 13.97 -12.46
N ARG A 286 19.06 13.62 -11.22
CA ARG A 286 20.22 12.77 -10.88
C ARG A 286 20.22 11.41 -11.57
N TYR A 287 19.06 10.94 -12.05
CA TYR A 287 18.89 9.67 -12.75
C TYR A 287 18.84 9.83 -14.28
N LYS A 288 19.24 10.98 -14.82
CA LYS A 288 19.27 11.21 -16.27
C LYS A 288 20.00 10.07 -16.98
N GLY A 289 19.35 9.46 -17.96
CA GLY A 289 19.89 8.33 -18.72
C GLY A 289 19.76 6.96 -18.03
N LYS A 290 19.12 6.88 -16.85
CA LYS A 290 18.86 5.62 -16.14
C LYS A 290 17.37 5.34 -16.12
N ARG A 291 17.01 4.08 -16.32
CA ARG A 291 15.63 3.61 -16.23
C ARG A 291 15.27 3.24 -14.80
N ILE A 292 14.08 3.61 -14.34
CA ILE A 292 13.49 3.12 -13.08
C ILE A 292 12.26 2.31 -13.45
N PRO A 293 12.29 0.96 -13.38
CA PRO A 293 11.20 0.13 -13.89
C PRO A 293 9.84 0.41 -13.25
N ALA A 294 9.80 0.69 -11.95
CA ALA A 294 8.55 1.05 -11.25
C ALA A 294 7.93 2.34 -11.80
N TYR A 295 8.75 3.35 -12.12
CA TYR A 295 8.27 4.58 -12.75
C TYR A 295 7.69 4.33 -14.14
N GLU A 296 8.37 3.52 -14.96
CA GLU A 296 7.89 3.19 -16.32
C GLU A 296 6.48 2.55 -16.29
N MET A 297 6.17 1.80 -15.24
CA MET A 297 4.87 1.15 -15.09
C MET A 297 3.75 2.12 -14.76
N ILE A 298 4.04 3.22 -14.04
CA ILE A 298 3.01 4.08 -13.44
C ILE A 298 3.02 5.52 -13.96
N ARG A 299 3.97 5.93 -14.78
CA ARG A 299 4.18 7.34 -15.19
C ARG A 299 2.91 8.03 -15.73
N HIS A 300 2.08 7.29 -16.46
CA HIS A 300 0.81 7.76 -17.01
C HIS A 300 -0.39 7.10 -16.32
N SER A 301 -0.26 6.70 -15.07
CA SER A 301 -1.37 6.18 -14.27
C SER A 301 -1.95 7.26 -13.35
N VAL A 302 -3.22 7.11 -13.01
CA VAL A 302 -3.94 7.98 -12.08
C VAL A 302 -4.60 7.14 -11.01
N THR A 303 -4.26 7.40 -9.75
CA THR A 303 -4.92 6.77 -8.61
C THR A 303 -6.22 7.52 -8.31
N ILE A 304 -7.35 6.82 -8.34
CA ILE A 304 -8.67 7.41 -8.16
C ILE A 304 -9.23 7.27 -6.74
N HIS A 305 -8.71 6.31 -5.97
CA HIS A 305 -9.07 6.10 -4.56
C HIS A 305 -7.97 5.36 -3.81
N ARG A 306 -8.02 5.40 -2.49
CA ARG A 306 -7.21 4.61 -1.55
C ARG A 306 -8.09 3.72 -0.70
N GLY A 307 -7.51 2.72 -0.06
CA GLY A 307 -8.20 1.73 0.76
C GLY A 307 -8.75 0.56 -0.05
N CYS A 308 -9.06 -0.54 0.65
CA CYS A 308 -9.64 -1.74 0.04
C CYS A 308 -10.43 -2.53 1.09
N PHE A 309 -11.75 -2.66 0.90
CA PHE A 309 -12.60 -3.46 1.78
C PHE A 309 -12.63 -4.95 1.42
N GLY A 310 -11.81 -5.38 0.47
CA GLY A 310 -11.67 -6.79 0.10
C GLY A 310 -11.18 -7.67 1.23
N GLY A 311 -10.25 -7.17 2.06
CA GLY A 311 -9.78 -7.82 3.28
C GLY A 311 -9.21 -9.22 3.07
N CYS A 312 -8.64 -9.50 1.88
CA CYS A 312 -7.99 -10.79 1.60
C CYS A 312 -6.89 -11.04 2.65
N SER A 313 -6.84 -12.24 3.22
CA SER A 313 -5.96 -12.57 4.35
C SER A 313 -4.48 -12.41 4.05
N PHE A 314 -4.11 -12.50 2.80
CA PHE A 314 -2.73 -12.38 2.32
C PHE A 314 -2.33 -10.96 1.90
N CYS A 315 -3.25 -10.00 1.86
CA CYS A 315 -3.02 -8.69 1.25
C CYS A 315 -2.75 -7.62 2.31
N THR A 316 -1.63 -6.92 2.19
CA THR A 316 -1.26 -5.83 3.12
C THR A 316 -1.93 -4.49 2.81
N ILE A 317 -2.63 -4.36 1.69
CA ILE A 317 -3.24 -3.09 1.27
C ILE A 317 -4.25 -2.61 2.30
N SER A 318 -5.21 -3.45 2.71
CA SER A 318 -6.20 -3.07 3.72
C SER A 318 -5.59 -2.81 5.10
N ALA A 319 -4.49 -3.49 5.43
CA ALA A 319 -3.78 -3.29 6.69
C ALA A 319 -2.95 -1.99 6.72
N HIS A 320 -2.48 -1.52 5.55
CA HIS A 320 -1.68 -0.30 5.43
C HIS A 320 -2.52 0.91 5.02
N GLN A 321 -3.31 0.82 3.95
CA GLN A 321 -4.16 1.93 3.47
C GLN A 321 -5.50 2.01 4.21
N GLY A 322 -5.88 0.97 4.94
CA GLY A 322 -7.17 0.86 5.61
C GLY A 322 -8.24 0.16 4.76
N LYS A 323 -9.29 -0.28 5.45
CA LYS A 323 -10.48 -0.91 4.83
C LYS A 323 -11.40 0.10 4.16
N GLN A 324 -11.45 1.33 4.69
CA GLN A 324 -12.37 2.35 4.21
C GLN A 324 -11.88 2.94 2.89
N ILE A 325 -12.77 3.02 1.90
CA ILE A 325 -12.46 3.67 0.63
C ILE A 325 -12.53 5.18 0.81
N VAL A 326 -11.46 5.84 0.39
CA VAL A 326 -11.41 7.29 0.25
C VAL A 326 -11.21 7.60 -1.23
N SER A 327 -12.23 8.15 -1.87
CA SER A 327 -12.22 8.45 -3.30
C SER A 327 -11.89 9.92 -3.55
N ARG A 328 -11.11 10.17 -4.60
CA ARG A 328 -10.88 11.51 -5.12
C ARG A 328 -12.12 12.03 -5.83
N SER A 329 -12.27 13.34 -5.92
CA SER A 329 -13.31 13.94 -6.76
C SER A 329 -13.04 13.71 -8.24
N LYS A 330 -14.10 13.64 -9.03
CA LYS A 330 -14.00 13.59 -10.50
C LYS A 330 -13.20 14.77 -11.06
N ALA A 331 -13.34 15.96 -10.48
CA ALA A 331 -12.64 17.18 -10.89
C ALA A 331 -11.11 17.04 -10.71
N SER A 332 -10.65 16.57 -9.54
CA SER A 332 -9.23 16.34 -9.24
C SER A 332 -8.63 15.29 -10.18
N ILE A 333 -9.34 14.17 -10.41
CA ILE A 333 -8.89 13.11 -11.32
C ILE A 333 -8.76 13.64 -12.75
N LEU A 334 -9.77 14.34 -13.27
CA LEU A 334 -9.72 14.91 -14.63
C LEU A 334 -8.66 16.00 -14.79
N LYS A 335 -8.37 16.77 -13.73
CA LYS A 335 -7.26 17.73 -13.68
C LYS A 335 -5.92 17.01 -13.89
N GLU A 336 -5.71 15.89 -13.19
CA GLU A 336 -4.49 15.10 -13.32
C GLU A 336 -4.39 14.42 -14.68
N VAL A 337 -5.48 13.89 -15.25
CA VAL A 337 -5.50 13.35 -16.62
C VAL A 337 -5.08 14.42 -17.63
N ARG A 338 -5.58 15.66 -17.52
CA ARG A 338 -5.16 16.78 -18.39
C ARG A 338 -3.68 17.10 -18.22
N ALA A 339 -3.15 17.08 -17.00
CA ALA A 339 -1.72 17.30 -16.77
C ALA A 339 -0.87 16.21 -17.44
N ILE A 340 -1.32 14.95 -17.42
CA ILE A 340 -0.64 13.84 -18.12
C ILE A 340 -0.67 14.04 -19.63
N THR A 341 -1.78 14.52 -20.22
CA THR A 341 -1.85 14.76 -21.69
C THR A 341 -0.89 15.84 -22.18
N ALA A 342 -0.42 16.70 -21.29
CA ALA A 342 0.58 17.74 -21.57
C ALA A 342 2.04 17.28 -21.40
N MET A 343 2.29 16.03 -21.01
CA MET A 343 3.65 15.49 -20.88
C MET A 343 4.23 15.15 -22.27
N ASP A 344 5.51 15.47 -22.49
CA ASP A 344 6.18 15.27 -23.79
C ASP A 344 6.20 13.81 -24.25
N ASP A 345 6.21 12.86 -23.31
CA ASP A 345 6.24 11.42 -23.58
C ASP A 345 4.86 10.75 -23.58
N PHE A 346 3.78 11.54 -23.54
CA PHE A 346 2.42 11.02 -23.59
C PHE A 346 1.95 10.83 -25.04
N HIS A 347 1.58 9.61 -25.38
CA HIS A 347 1.16 9.23 -26.74
C HIS A 347 -0.33 8.89 -26.86
N GLY A 348 -1.14 9.38 -25.92
CA GLY A 348 -2.59 9.25 -25.95
C GLY A 348 -3.15 8.11 -25.07
N GLN A 349 -2.31 7.34 -24.37
CA GLN A 349 -2.77 6.25 -23.52
C GLN A 349 -2.51 6.52 -22.03
N VAL A 350 -3.58 6.63 -21.24
CA VAL A 350 -3.51 6.51 -19.78
C VAL A 350 -3.36 5.03 -19.45
N SER A 351 -2.28 4.68 -18.75
CA SER A 351 -1.89 3.27 -18.52
C SER A 351 -2.75 2.57 -17.46
N ASP A 352 -3.28 3.33 -16.52
CA ASP A 352 -4.24 2.87 -15.50
C ASP A 352 -5.02 4.07 -14.92
N LEU A 353 -6.33 3.96 -14.86
CA LEU A 353 -7.20 4.85 -14.12
C LEU A 353 -7.87 4.00 -13.02
N GLY A 354 -7.18 3.81 -11.90
CA GLY A 354 -7.55 2.78 -10.95
C GLY A 354 -7.09 3.04 -9.51
N GLY A 355 -7.03 1.98 -8.74
CA GLY A 355 -6.66 2.00 -7.34
C GLY A 355 -6.30 0.60 -6.85
N PRO A 356 -6.28 0.34 -5.53
CA PRO A 356 -5.98 -0.99 -4.98
C PRO A 356 -6.88 -2.10 -5.55
N SER A 357 -8.12 -1.76 -5.90
CA SER A 357 -9.04 -2.57 -6.70
C SER A 357 -9.87 -1.60 -7.56
N ALA A 358 -9.76 -1.68 -8.88
CA ALA A 358 -10.29 -0.65 -9.79
C ALA A 358 -11.76 -0.29 -9.54
N ASN A 359 -12.61 -1.30 -9.27
CA ASN A 359 -14.05 -1.11 -9.08
C ASN A 359 -14.50 -0.93 -7.63
N MET A 360 -13.71 -0.17 -6.85
CA MET A 360 -14.09 0.25 -5.49
C MET A 360 -14.29 1.77 -5.36
N TYR A 361 -14.06 2.53 -6.42
CA TYR A 361 -14.26 3.97 -6.42
C TYR A 361 -15.71 4.35 -6.09
N GLY A 362 -15.88 5.27 -5.15
CA GLY A 362 -17.20 5.74 -4.72
C GLY A 362 -17.98 4.76 -3.83
N LEU A 363 -17.44 3.57 -3.59
CA LEU A 363 -18.11 2.55 -2.77
C LEU A 363 -17.79 2.70 -1.29
N GLY A 364 -18.69 2.21 -0.43
CA GLY A 364 -18.52 2.23 1.03
C GLY A 364 -19.81 1.87 1.75
N GLY A 365 -19.85 2.04 3.07
CA GLY A 365 -21.07 1.82 3.84
C GLY A 365 -22.15 2.87 3.53
N ARG A 366 -23.38 2.43 3.29
CA ARG A 366 -24.55 3.32 3.12
C ARG A 366 -24.80 4.13 4.41
N ASP A 367 -24.76 3.45 5.54
CA ASP A 367 -24.74 4.07 6.87
C ASP A 367 -23.34 3.95 7.48
N ARG A 368 -22.65 5.09 7.59
CA ARG A 368 -21.29 5.15 8.14
C ARG A 368 -21.24 4.88 9.63
N SER A 369 -22.30 5.13 10.38
CA SER A 369 -22.34 4.88 11.82
C SER A 369 -22.15 3.39 12.14
N LEU A 370 -22.73 2.52 11.31
CA LEU A 370 -22.55 1.06 11.41
C LEU A 370 -21.10 0.62 11.12
N CYS A 371 -20.35 1.43 10.37
CA CYS A 371 -18.95 1.13 10.04
C CYS A 371 -17.96 1.57 11.14
N GLU A 372 -18.32 2.50 12.02
CA GLU A 372 -17.39 3.09 13.00
C GLU A 372 -16.72 2.05 13.90
N LYS A 373 -17.48 1.09 14.41
CA LYS A 373 -17.00 0.04 15.31
C LYS A 373 -16.99 -1.36 14.66
N CYS A 374 -17.11 -1.41 13.33
CA CYS A 374 -17.17 -2.66 12.58
C CYS A 374 -15.83 -3.42 12.66
N ARG A 375 -15.85 -4.64 13.18
CA ARG A 375 -14.68 -5.52 13.36
C ARG A 375 -14.42 -6.44 12.15
N ARG A 376 -15.36 -6.53 11.19
CA ARG A 376 -15.22 -7.44 10.04
C ARG A 376 -13.98 -7.07 9.23
N PRO A 377 -13.11 -8.04 8.89
CA PRO A 377 -11.92 -7.78 8.09
C PRO A 377 -12.25 -7.47 6.62
N THR A 378 -13.41 -7.91 6.15
CA THR A 378 -13.88 -7.72 4.75
C THR A 378 -15.35 -7.35 4.70
N CYS A 379 -15.74 -6.56 3.70
CA CYS A 379 -17.14 -6.29 3.40
C CYS A 379 -17.74 -7.27 2.35
N LEU A 380 -16.93 -8.19 1.81
CA LEU A 380 -17.33 -9.07 0.70
C LEU A 380 -17.42 -10.55 1.09
N HIS A 381 -16.68 -10.99 2.11
CA HIS A 381 -16.60 -12.41 2.49
C HIS A 381 -17.05 -12.64 3.95
N PRO A 382 -17.71 -13.76 4.27
CA PRO A 382 -18.23 -14.81 3.37
C PRO A 382 -19.46 -14.37 2.54
N LYS A 383 -20.09 -13.27 2.92
CA LYS A 383 -21.21 -12.64 2.22
C LYS A 383 -21.01 -11.14 2.13
N VAL A 384 -21.48 -10.55 1.04
CA VAL A 384 -21.49 -9.09 0.88
C VAL A 384 -22.24 -8.44 2.05
N CYS A 385 -21.63 -7.39 2.62
CA CYS A 385 -22.23 -6.66 3.73
C CYS A 385 -23.52 -5.97 3.29
N PRO A 386 -24.66 -6.15 3.96
CA PRO A 386 -25.92 -5.48 3.57
C PRO A 386 -25.83 -3.95 3.60
N ASN A 387 -24.91 -3.41 4.40
CA ASN A 387 -24.63 -1.96 4.48
C ASN A 387 -23.71 -1.45 3.35
N LEU A 388 -23.17 -2.34 2.50
CA LEU A 388 -22.28 -1.92 1.42
C LEU A 388 -23.08 -1.32 0.27
N ASN A 389 -22.75 -0.09 -0.13
CA ASN A 389 -23.16 0.46 -1.43
C ASN A 389 -22.30 -0.20 -2.52
N THR A 390 -22.94 -0.79 -3.53
CA THR A 390 -22.26 -1.44 -4.67
C THR A 390 -22.55 -0.74 -6.00
N ASP A 391 -23.18 0.45 -6.01
CA ASP A 391 -23.49 1.22 -7.23
C ASP A 391 -22.22 1.73 -7.91
N LEU A 392 -21.92 1.20 -9.09
CA LEU A 392 -20.75 1.52 -9.91
C LEU A 392 -21.00 2.65 -10.91
N SER A 393 -22.17 3.29 -10.90
CA SER A 393 -22.54 4.34 -11.87
C SER A 393 -21.54 5.50 -11.87
N ALA A 394 -21.08 5.93 -10.68
CA ALA A 394 -20.10 7.01 -10.55
C ALA A 394 -18.74 6.66 -11.18
N LEU A 395 -18.33 5.40 -11.12
CA LEU A 395 -17.08 4.94 -11.75
C LEU A 395 -17.22 4.88 -13.27
N THR A 396 -18.34 4.37 -13.79
CA THR A 396 -18.64 4.37 -15.23
C THR A 396 -18.63 5.79 -15.79
N ASP A 397 -19.31 6.73 -15.10
CA ASP A 397 -19.34 8.15 -15.47
C ASP A 397 -17.94 8.79 -15.43
N LEU A 398 -17.09 8.43 -14.46
CA LEU A 398 -15.71 8.88 -14.40
C LEU A 398 -14.90 8.39 -15.62
N TYR A 399 -15.00 7.10 -15.98
CA TYR A 399 -14.27 6.53 -17.11
C TYR A 399 -14.67 7.16 -18.43
N GLN A 400 -15.97 7.36 -18.65
CA GLN A 400 -16.47 8.05 -19.84
C GLN A 400 -15.95 9.49 -19.92
N ALA A 401 -16.05 10.24 -18.81
CA ALA A 401 -15.56 11.61 -18.78
C ALA A 401 -14.04 11.71 -19.02
N ALA A 402 -13.24 10.79 -18.45
CA ALA A 402 -11.80 10.77 -18.66
C ALA A 402 -11.43 10.42 -20.11
N SER A 403 -12.19 9.54 -20.75
CA SER A 403 -11.99 9.18 -22.16
C SER A 403 -12.25 10.36 -23.14
N HIS A 404 -13.04 11.35 -22.74
CA HIS A 404 -13.33 12.55 -23.52
C HIS A 404 -12.33 13.70 -23.27
N VAL A 405 -11.34 13.53 -22.41
CA VAL A 405 -10.28 14.55 -22.21
C VAL A 405 -9.46 14.68 -23.49
N GLN A 406 -9.28 15.91 -23.97
CA GLN A 406 -8.51 16.19 -25.18
C GLN A 406 -7.09 15.59 -25.08
N GLY A 407 -6.63 14.88 -26.12
CA GLY A 407 -5.36 14.19 -26.16
C GLY A 407 -5.41 12.74 -25.71
N VAL A 408 -6.46 12.32 -24.99
CA VAL A 408 -6.66 10.91 -24.60
C VAL A 408 -7.25 10.13 -25.78
N LYS A 409 -6.58 9.07 -26.18
CA LYS A 409 -7.04 8.10 -27.19
C LYS A 409 -7.58 6.83 -26.52
N LYS A 410 -7.02 6.46 -25.37
CA LYS A 410 -7.42 5.27 -24.61
C LYS A 410 -7.13 5.45 -23.12
N ILE A 411 -8.10 5.05 -22.32
CA ILE A 411 -7.92 4.79 -20.88
C ILE A 411 -7.82 3.27 -20.72
N ALA A 412 -6.71 2.78 -20.21
CA ALA A 412 -6.59 1.38 -19.83
C ALA A 412 -6.85 1.20 -18.32
N ILE A 413 -7.31 0.02 -17.93
CA ILE A 413 -7.43 -0.40 -16.53
C ILE A 413 -6.44 -1.55 -16.32
N GLY A 414 -5.34 -1.23 -15.64
CA GLY A 414 -4.29 -2.18 -15.28
C GLY A 414 -4.46 -2.75 -13.87
N SER A 415 -5.19 -2.04 -13.02
CA SER A 415 -5.55 -2.47 -11.66
C SER A 415 -6.47 -3.68 -11.69
N GLY A 416 -6.36 -4.55 -10.68
CA GLY A 416 -7.25 -5.69 -10.54
C GLY A 416 -8.70 -5.28 -10.26
N ILE A 417 -9.64 -6.11 -10.68
CA ILE A 417 -11.07 -5.90 -10.41
C ILE A 417 -11.63 -6.96 -9.46
N ARG A 418 -12.61 -6.58 -8.68
CA ARG A 418 -13.43 -7.48 -7.86
C ARG A 418 -14.64 -7.91 -8.66
N TYR A 419 -14.51 -9.05 -9.35
CA TYR A 419 -15.59 -9.62 -10.15
C TYR A 419 -16.77 -10.13 -9.31
N ASP A 420 -16.55 -10.42 -8.03
CA ASP A 420 -17.58 -10.76 -7.06
C ASP A 420 -18.59 -9.61 -6.83
N ILE A 421 -18.15 -8.35 -6.87
CA ILE A 421 -19.06 -7.19 -6.86
C ILE A 421 -19.95 -7.23 -8.13
N LEU A 422 -19.37 -7.54 -9.28
CA LEU A 422 -20.10 -7.58 -10.56
C LEU A 422 -21.10 -8.75 -10.65
N GLN A 423 -20.91 -9.79 -9.84
CA GLN A 423 -21.80 -10.96 -9.78
C GLN A 423 -22.81 -10.87 -8.62
N TYR A 424 -22.66 -9.88 -7.75
CA TYR A 424 -23.58 -9.68 -6.64
C TYR A 424 -24.93 -9.18 -7.14
N ARG A 425 -26.01 -9.78 -6.63
CA ARG A 425 -27.36 -9.33 -6.87
C ARG A 425 -27.77 -8.36 -5.77
N ASP A 426 -27.67 -7.06 -6.07
CA ASP A 426 -28.03 -6.02 -5.10
C ASP A 426 -29.55 -5.86 -5.05
N PRO A 427 -30.16 -5.81 -3.86
CA PRO A 427 -31.57 -5.48 -3.71
C PRO A 427 -31.93 -4.11 -4.29
N ASP A 428 -31.00 -3.18 -4.32
CA ASP A 428 -31.14 -1.92 -5.05
C ASP A 428 -31.00 -2.17 -6.55
N THR A 429 -32.10 -2.04 -7.27
CA THR A 429 -32.15 -2.30 -8.73
C THR A 429 -31.25 -1.39 -9.54
N LYS A 430 -30.96 -0.17 -9.06
CA LYS A 430 -30.01 0.75 -9.72
C LYS A 430 -28.59 0.21 -9.58
N ALA A 431 -28.19 -0.18 -8.37
CA ALA A 431 -26.88 -0.77 -8.12
C ALA A 431 -26.71 -2.08 -8.92
N ASP A 432 -27.69 -2.98 -8.90
CA ASP A 432 -27.65 -4.24 -9.65
C ASP A 432 -27.47 -4.02 -11.16
N ARG A 433 -28.17 -3.04 -11.74
CA ARG A 433 -28.02 -2.66 -13.15
C ARG A 433 -26.64 -2.10 -13.45
N SER A 434 -26.10 -1.26 -12.56
CA SER A 434 -24.78 -0.63 -12.74
C SER A 434 -23.63 -1.64 -12.84
N HIS A 435 -23.77 -2.83 -12.24
CA HIS A 435 -22.77 -3.90 -12.32
C HIS A 435 -22.56 -4.38 -13.77
N LEU A 436 -23.65 -4.61 -14.49
CA LEU A 436 -23.59 -5.06 -15.88
C LEU A 436 -23.12 -3.94 -16.83
N GLU A 437 -23.62 -2.71 -16.60
CA GLU A 437 -23.21 -1.53 -17.35
C GLU A 437 -21.70 -1.27 -17.22
N TYR A 438 -21.18 -1.30 -15.99
CA TYR A 438 -19.74 -1.17 -15.74
C TYR A 438 -18.94 -2.31 -16.36
N ALA A 439 -19.39 -3.57 -16.21
CA ALA A 439 -18.69 -4.71 -16.81
C ALA A 439 -18.56 -4.56 -18.34
N ARG A 440 -19.61 -4.09 -19.01
CA ARG A 440 -19.61 -3.83 -20.46
C ARG A 440 -18.68 -2.66 -20.81
N GLU A 441 -18.77 -1.54 -20.09
CA GLU A 441 -17.90 -0.37 -20.27
C GLU A 441 -16.42 -0.77 -20.14
N LEU A 442 -16.07 -1.47 -19.05
CA LEU A 442 -14.72 -1.95 -18.81
C LEU A 442 -14.19 -2.81 -19.95
N ILE A 443 -14.95 -3.85 -20.33
CA ILE A 443 -14.51 -4.85 -21.32
C ILE A 443 -14.38 -4.20 -22.72
N VAL A 444 -15.34 -3.41 -23.13
CA VAL A 444 -15.36 -2.83 -24.47
C VAL A 444 -14.32 -1.71 -24.61
N ASN A 445 -14.24 -0.81 -23.64
CA ASN A 445 -13.54 0.45 -23.80
C ASN A 445 -12.16 0.50 -23.09
N HIS A 446 -11.96 -0.29 -21.99
CA HIS A 446 -10.81 -0.09 -21.10
C HIS A 446 -9.85 -1.28 -21.01
N VAL A 447 -10.15 -2.41 -21.62
CA VAL A 447 -9.21 -3.54 -21.72
C VAL A 447 -8.29 -3.34 -22.91
N SER A 448 -6.96 -3.38 -22.70
CA SER A 448 -5.95 -3.24 -23.75
C SER A 448 -5.53 -4.58 -24.37
N GLY A 449 -6.50 -5.49 -24.60
CA GLY A 449 -6.28 -6.83 -25.14
C GLY A 449 -6.17 -7.93 -24.08
N ARG A 450 -5.76 -7.60 -22.85
CA ARG A 450 -5.65 -8.54 -21.74
C ARG A 450 -6.21 -7.93 -20.46
N LEU A 451 -7.20 -8.61 -19.85
CA LEU A 451 -7.72 -8.26 -18.53
C LEU A 451 -7.15 -9.22 -17.49
N LYS A 452 -6.46 -8.67 -16.51
CA LYS A 452 -5.91 -9.41 -15.38
C LYS A 452 -6.98 -9.52 -14.29
N VAL A 453 -7.20 -10.73 -13.80
CA VAL A 453 -8.10 -11.01 -12.68
C VAL A 453 -7.46 -11.99 -11.72
N ALA A 454 -7.88 -11.97 -10.47
CA ALA A 454 -7.24 -12.72 -9.41
C ALA A 454 -8.24 -13.66 -8.71
N PRO A 455 -8.59 -14.84 -9.32
CA PRO A 455 -9.33 -15.87 -8.61
C PRO A 455 -8.55 -16.49 -7.46
N GLU A 456 -7.23 -16.45 -7.49
CA GLU A 456 -6.25 -16.93 -6.52
C GLU A 456 -6.17 -18.45 -6.39
N HIS A 457 -7.29 -19.16 -6.32
CA HIS A 457 -7.37 -20.62 -6.23
C HIS A 457 -8.68 -21.13 -6.83
N THR A 458 -8.83 -22.46 -6.93
CA THR A 458 -10.06 -23.13 -7.43
C THR A 458 -10.80 -23.90 -6.35
N GLN A 459 -10.17 -24.14 -5.19
CA GLN A 459 -10.74 -24.96 -4.11
C GLN A 459 -11.34 -24.07 -3.02
N THR A 460 -12.61 -24.28 -2.69
CA THR A 460 -13.36 -23.49 -1.72
C THR A 460 -12.68 -23.42 -0.34
N PRO A 461 -12.18 -24.49 0.27
CA PRO A 461 -11.52 -24.39 1.57
C PRO A 461 -10.32 -23.45 1.57
N VAL A 462 -9.54 -23.42 0.48
CA VAL A 462 -8.38 -22.51 0.34
C VAL A 462 -8.86 -21.09 0.10
N LEU A 463 -9.90 -20.89 -0.73
CA LEU A 463 -10.48 -19.57 -0.99
C LEU A 463 -11.11 -18.96 0.27
N ASP A 464 -11.75 -19.76 1.11
CA ASP A 464 -12.29 -19.30 2.40
C ASP A 464 -11.19 -18.80 3.35
N LEU A 465 -10.08 -19.51 3.46
CA LEU A 465 -8.91 -19.04 4.20
C LEU A 465 -8.31 -17.75 3.61
N MET A 466 -8.37 -17.60 2.30
CA MET A 466 -7.96 -16.39 1.58
C MET A 466 -8.96 -15.23 1.72
N ARG A 467 -10.16 -15.48 2.21
CA ARG A 467 -11.31 -14.53 2.20
C ARG A 467 -11.63 -14.07 0.77
N LYS A 468 -11.64 -15.03 -0.16
CA LYS A 468 -11.95 -14.81 -1.58
C LYS A 468 -13.31 -15.43 -1.93
N PRO A 469 -13.97 -14.93 -2.98
CA PRO A 469 -15.21 -15.54 -3.47
C PRO A 469 -14.95 -16.95 -4.01
N GLY A 470 -15.97 -17.80 -4.02
CA GLY A 470 -15.91 -19.11 -4.64
C GLY A 470 -15.55 -19.04 -6.13
N PHE A 471 -14.90 -20.09 -6.62
CA PHE A 471 -14.37 -20.10 -8.00
C PHE A 471 -15.47 -20.04 -9.08
N GLU A 472 -16.68 -20.50 -8.76
CA GLU A 472 -17.86 -20.40 -9.62
C GLU A 472 -18.19 -18.95 -10.04
N GLN A 473 -17.91 -17.97 -9.18
CA GLN A 473 -18.08 -16.55 -9.52
C GLN A 473 -17.09 -16.09 -10.59
N PHE A 474 -15.86 -16.61 -10.56
CA PHE A 474 -14.88 -16.38 -11.63
C PHE A 474 -15.34 -17.01 -12.95
N GLU A 475 -15.84 -18.25 -12.93
CA GLU A 475 -16.37 -18.92 -14.12
C GLU A 475 -17.55 -18.15 -14.72
N GLN A 476 -18.43 -17.62 -13.87
CA GLN A 476 -19.55 -16.79 -14.32
C GLN A 476 -19.06 -15.46 -14.93
N PHE A 477 -18.08 -14.82 -14.29
CA PHE A 477 -17.46 -13.62 -14.86
C PHE A 477 -16.80 -13.92 -16.21
N LYS A 478 -16.11 -15.06 -16.35
CA LYS A 478 -15.53 -15.49 -17.63
C LYS A 478 -16.60 -15.63 -18.72
N LYS A 479 -17.76 -16.23 -18.41
CA LYS A 479 -18.88 -16.32 -19.36
C LYS A 479 -19.37 -14.92 -19.78
N THR A 480 -19.48 -13.98 -18.85
CA THR A 480 -19.85 -12.59 -19.14
C THR A 480 -18.80 -11.92 -20.03
N PHE A 481 -17.52 -12.08 -19.70
CA PHE A 481 -16.40 -11.55 -20.49
C PHE A 481 -16.40 -12.08 -21.92
N ASP A 482 -16.54 -13.39 -22.10
CA ASP A 482 -16.54 -14.05 -23.41
C ASP A 482 -17.78 -13.63 -24.24
N LYS A 483 -18.94 -13.44 -23.58
CA LYS A 483 -20.16 -12.95 -24.22
C LYS A 483 -20.00 -11.54 -24.75
N VAL A 484 -19.52 -10.62 -23.91
CA VAL A 484 -19.32 -9.21 -24.30
C VAL A 484 -18.29 -9.10 -25.43
N ASN A 485 -17.18 -9.87 -25.37
CA ASN A 485 -16.19 -9.90 -26.46
C ASN A 485 -16.80 -10.32 -27.80
N ARG A 486 -17.65 -11.37 -27.81
CA ARG A 486 -18.33 -11.83 -29.04
C ARG A 486 -19.29 -10.78 -29.58
N GLU A 487 -20.12 -10.20 -28.70
CA GLU A 487 -21.07 -9.16 -29.08
C GLU A 487 -20.42 -7.91 -29.65
N ALA A 488 -19.23 -7.54 -29.12
CA ALA A 488 -18.48 -6.37 -29.54
C ALA A 488 -17.43 -6.67 -30.65
N GLY A 489 -17.32 -7.92 -31.13
CA GLY A 489 -16.33 -8.32 -32.15
C GLY A 489 -14.88 -8.24 -31.67
N LEU A 490 -14.64 -8.34 -30.36
CA LEU A 490 -13.31 -8.22 -29.73
C LEU A 490 -12.63 -9.60 -29.56
N ARG A 491 -11.28 -9.57 -29.50
CA ARG A 491 -10.44 -10.78 -29.29
C ARG A 491 -9.55 -10.63 -28.06
N GLN A 492 -10.12 -10.15 -26.96
CA GLN A 492 -9.39 -9.95 -25.73
C GLN A 492 -9.22 -11.26 -24.94
N GLN A 493 -8.22 -11.30 -24.08
CA GLN A 493 -7.90 -12.45 -23.24
C GLN A 493 -8.09 -12.13 -21.77
N LEU A 494 -8.65 -13.06 -21.02
CA LEU A 494 -8.70 -13.03 -19.57
C LEU A 494 -7.45 -13.74 -19.03
N ILE A 495 -6.69 -13.08 -18.17
CA ILE A 495 -5.44 -13.60 -17.57
C ILE A 495 -5.67 -13.81 -16.09
N PRO A 496 -5.95 -15.05 -15.65
CA PRO A 496 -6.14 -15.34 -14.24
C PRO A 496 -4.81 -15.45 -13.49
N TYR A 497 -4.76 -14.88 -12.29
CA TYR A 497 -3.67 -15.08 -11.35
C TYR A 497 -4.07 -16.10 -10.30
N PHE A 498 -3.15 -17.03 -10.00
CA PHE A 498 -3.31 -18.05 -8.98
C PHE A 498 -2.16 -18.01 -7.98
N ILE A 499 -2.46 -18.31 -6.74
CA ILE A 499 -1.50 -18.44 -5.65
C ILE A 499 -1.29 -19.94 -5.39
N SER A 500 -0.02 -20.36 -5.44
CA SER A 500 0.36 -21.71 -5.05
C SER A 500 0.78 -21.77 -3.58
N SER A 501 0.58 -22.92 -2.95
CA SER A 501 1.11 -23.21 -1.61
C SER A 501 0.65 -22.21 -0.52
N HIS A 502 -0.59 -21.74 -0.62
CA HIS A 502 -1.21 -21.00 0.47
C HIS A 502 -1.30 -21.90 1.72
N PRO A 503 -1.11 -21.38 2.94
CA PRO A 503 -1.40 -22.14 4.16
C PRO A 503 -2.78 -22.79 4.09
N GLY A 504 -2.86 -24.09 4.42
CA GLY A 504 -4.07 -24.91 4.24
C GLY A 504 -4.30 -25.47 2.84
N CYS A 505 -3.43 -25.16 1.86
CA CYS A 505 -3.47 -25.76 0.52
C CYS A 505 -2.68 -27.09 0.51
N THR A 506 -3.30 -28.15 0.05
CA THR A 506 -2.68 -29.47 -0.09
C THR A 506 -2.12 -29.68 -1.51
N PRO A 507 -1.21 -30.67 -1.71
CA PRO A 507 -0.77 -31.06 -3.05
C PRO A 507 -1.94 -31.47 -3.97
N GLN A 508 -2.99 -32.08 -3.42
CA GLN A 508 -4.21 -32.45 -4.14
C GLN A 508 -4.95 -31.22 -4.65
N ASP A 509 -5.07 -30.17 -3.82
CA ASP A 509 -5.69 -28.90 -4.23
C ASP A 509 -4.92 -28.26 -5.40
N MET A 510 -3.59 -28.33 -5.40
CA MET A 510 -2.76 -27.85 -6.50
C MET A 510 -2.95 -28.68 -7.77
N ALA A 511 -3.07 -30.00 -7.65
CA ALA A 511 -3.36 -30.86 -8.79
C ALA A 511 -4.74 -30.56 -9.40
N LEU A 512 -5.77 -30.36 -8.57
CA LEU A 512 -7.10 -29.96 -9.01
C LEU A 512 -7.09 -28.59 -9.68
N LEU A 513 -6.37 -27.63 -9.14
CA LEU A 513 -6.18 -26.31 -9.76
C LEU A 513 -5.61 -26.45 -11.17
N ALA A 514 -4.57 -27.27 -11.36
CA ALA A 514 -3.96 -27.50 -12.67
C ALA A 514 -4.96 -28.14 -13.66
N VAL A 515 -5.75 -29.12 -13.22
CA VAL A 515 -6.78 -29.79 -14.05
C VAL A 515 -7.87 -28.79 -14.46
N ILE A 516 -8.39 -28.00 -13.52
CA ILE A 516 -9.49 -27.04 -13.77
C ILE A 516 -9.01 -25.94 -14.72
N THR A 517 -7.83 -25.38 -14.49
CA THR A 517 -7.30 -24.31 -15.36
C THR A 517 -7.04 -24.81 -16.79
N LYS A 518 -6.58 -26.05 -16.96
CA LYS A 518 -6.44 -26.68 -18.28
C LYS A 518 -7.81 -26.86 -18.97
N LYS A 519 -8.84 -27.32 -18.24
CA LYS A 519 -10.22 -27.45 -18.79
C LYS A 519 -10.79 -26.11 -19.25
N LEU A 520 -10.43 -25.03 -18.61
CA LEU A 520 -10.86 -23.68 -18.98
C LEU A 520 -10.00 -23.03 -20.08
N ASN A 521 -9.09 -23.79 -20.72
CA ASN A 521 -8.15 -23.34 -21.75
C ASN A 521 -7.22 -22.20 -21.28
N PHE A 522 -6.92 -22.12 -19.99
CA PHE A 522 -5.84 -21.28 -19.52
C PHE A 522 -4.52 -22.03 -19.70
N HIS A 523 -3.67 -21.51 -20.58
CA HIS A 523 -2.30 -21.98 -20.66
C HIS A 523 -1.58 -21.47 -19.41
N LEU A 524 -1.46 -22.31 -18.41
CA LEU A 524 -0.46 -22.13 -17.35
C LEU A 524 0.88 -22.31 -18.06
N SER A 525 1.49 -21.23 -18.51
CA SER A 525 2.89 -21.28 -18.90
C SER A 525 3.69 -21.50 -17.62
N ILE A 526 3.93 -22.77 -17.31
CA ILE A 526 4.94 -23.22 -16.36
C ILE A 526 6.30 -23.04 -17.06
N GLU A 527 6.59 -21.82 -17.52
CA GLU A 527 7.98 -21.49 -17.76
C GLU A 527 8.67 -21.38 -16.41
N PRO A 528 9.87 -21.96 -16.23
CA PRO A 528 10.68 -21.73 -15.03
C PRO A 528 10.89 -20.25 -14.70
N GLN A 529 10.75 -19.36 -15.71
CA GLN A 529 10.75 -17.90 -15.54
C GLN A 529 9.38 -17.33 -15.17
N ALA A 530 8.27 -17.96 -15.52
CA ALA A 530 6.92 -17.54 -15.09
C ALA A 530 6.65 -17.93 -13.63
N LEU A 531 7.21 -19.01 -13.14
CA LEU A 531 7.36 -19.26 -11.70
C LEU A 531 8.09 -18.09 -11.02
N LYS A 532 9.09 -17.47 -11.66
CA LYS A 532 9.76 -16.26 -11.17
C LYS A 532 8.86 -15.02 -11.17
N LYS A 533 7.89 -14.88 -12.09
CA LYS A 533 6.98 -13.72 -12.19
C LYS A 533 5.65 -13.93 -11.46
N GLY A 534 5.13 -15.14 -11.38
CA GLY A 534 3.91 -15.47 -10.62
C GLY A 534 4.11 -15.44 -9.10
N PHE A 535 5.33 -15.61 -8.64
CA PHE A 535 5.70 -15.59 -7.22
C PHE A 535 5.73 -14.21 -6.57
N VAL A 536 5.58 -13.12 -7.29
CA VAL A 536 5.55 -11.76 -6.70
C VAL A 536 4.34 -11.58 -5.78
N VAL A 537 3.22 -12.20 -6.08
CA VAL A 537 2.02 -12.16 -5.23
C VAL A 537 2.20 -13.00 -3.97
N LEU A 538 2.94 -14.12 -4.06
CA LEU A 538 3.18 -15.00 -2.92
C LEU A 538 4.05 -14.36 -1.82
N CYS A 539 4.91 -13.40 -2.14
CA CYS A 539 5.77 -12.76 -1.15
C CYS A 539 5.05 -11.82 -0.18
N LEU A 540 3.99 -11.16 -0.62
CA LEU A 540 3.10 -10.39 0.27
C LEU A 540 2.30 -11.32 1.20
N PHE A 541 2.07 -12.54 0.75
CA PHE A 541 1.27 -13.57 1.34
C PHE A 541 1.82 -14.16 2.64
N LEU A 542 3.08 -14.52 2.64
CA LEU A 542 3.71 -15.23 3.75
C LEU A 542 3.88 -14.38 5.00
N TYR A 543 3.77 -13.08 4.86
CA TYR A 543 3.85 -12.15 5.99
C TYR A 543 2.63 -12.24 6.94
N PHE A 544 1.46 -12.55 6.39
CA PHE A 544 0.21 -12.63 7.19
C PHE A 544 -0.21 -14.06 7.54
N CYS A 545 0.05 -15.02 6.66
CA CYS A 545 -0.48 -16.38 6.86
C CYS A 545 0.32 -17.24 7.81
N ALA A 546 1.60 -16.99 8.02
CA ALA A 546 2.37 -17.65 9.06
C ALA A 546 1.93 -17.27 10.49
N LEU A 547 1.00 -16.32 10.63
CA LEU A 547 0.37 -15.97 11.92
C LEU A 547 -0.92 -16.76 12.21
N LEU A 548 -1.43 -17.53 11.24
CA LEU A 548 -2.67 -18.29 11.38
C LEU A 548 -2.44 -19.81 11.59
N TYR A 549 -1.20 -20.26 11.61
CA TYR A 549 -0.77 -21.63 11.90
C TYR A 549 0.48 -21.59 12.80
#